data_9f945e4d63784a195dec451a80edc217
#
_entry.id   9f945e4d63784a195dec451a80edc217
#
_cell.length_a   1.000
_cell.length_b   1.000
_cell.length_c   1.000
_cell.angle_alpha   90.00
_cell.angle_beta   90.00
_cell.angle_gamma   90.00
#
_symmetry.space_group_name_H-M   'P 1'
#
loop_
_entity.id
_entity.type
_entity.pdbx_description
1 polymer ?
#
loop_
_entity_poly.entity_id
_entity_poly.type
_entity_poly.pdbx_seq_one_letter_code
_entity_poly.pdbx_strand_id
1 'polypeptide(L)'
;MLHDVIPGSEEYLSKNKTIGYIGFDPTSDSLHIGSLVPIFILKHFQNAGLTPVVLLGGATGMIGDPSGKSDERNLLDKKILKFNEKKLKVQFEKFLDFKSNISNKAILVNNYDWMSKFSIIDFSRDIGKHITVNYMMAKESVKKRISKDTTQGMSFTEFTYQLIQGYDFLHLYKEMNCMLQMGGSDQWGNI
;
A
#
# COMPACT_ATOMS: atom_id res chain seq x y z
N MET A 1 14.45 10.82 7.05
CA MET A 1 13.89 11.84 7.97
C MET A 1 12.41 11.53 8.11
N LEU A 2 11.86 11.48 9.32
CA LEU A 2 10.43 11.31 9.57
C LEU A 2 9.70 12.54 9.04
N HIS A 3 8.65 12.35 8.24
CA HIS A 3 7.85 13.45 7.67
C HIS A 3 6.73 13.83 8.63
N ASP A 4 5.94 12.84 9.01
CA ASP A 4 4.83 13.02 9.94
C ASP A 4 4.51 11.67 10.62
N VAL A 5 3.79 11.71 11.74
CA VAL A 5 3.39 10.54 12.52
C VAL A 5 2.07 10.80 13.25
N ILE A 6 1.18 9.84 13.19
CA ILE A 6 -0.08 9.91 13.95
C ILE A 6 0.21 9.75 15.44
N PRO A 7 -0.37 10.58 16.32
CA PRO A 7 -0.22 10.47 17.76
C PRO A 7 -0.50 9.05 18.28
N GLY A 8 0.33 8.55 19.17
CA GLY A 8 0.24 7.19 19.74
C GLY A 8 1.07 6.13 18.97
N SER A 9 1.59 6.43 17.77
CA SER A 9 2.40 5.48 17.00
C SER A 9 3.71 5.12 17.70
N GLU A 10 4.36 6.06 18.38
CA GLU A 10 5.61 5.81 19.15
C GLU A 10 5.35 4.87 20.31
N GLU A 11 4.25 5.09 21.05
CA GLU A 11 3.85 4.19 22.13
C GLU A 11 3.54 2.79 21.61
N TYR A 12 2.87 2.68 20.47
CA TYR A 12 2.59 1.40 19.83
C TYR A 12 3.88 0.68 19.41
N LEU A 13 4.85 1.38 18.83
CA LEU A 13 6.15 0.84 18.43
C LEU A 13 6.96 0.32 19.62
N SER A 14 6.80 0.90 20.79
CA SER A 14 7.51 0.44 22.01
C SER A 14 6.99 -0.89 22.57
N LYS A 15 5.82 -1.35 22.11
CA LYS A 15 5.23 -2.63 22.51
C LYS A 15 5.88 -3.78 21.75
N ASN A 16 6.21 -4.86 22.45
CA ASN A 16 6.68 -6.09 21.83
C ASN A 16 5.61 -6.69 20.91
N LYS A 17 6.03 -7.29 19.80
CA LYS A 17 5.16 -7.95 18.80
C LYS A 17 4.33 -6.99 17.94
N THR A 18 4.77 -5.76 17.76
CA THR A 18 4.15 -4.83 16.81
C THR A 18 4.27 -5.38 15.39
N ILE A 19 3.16 -5.31 14.65
CA ILE A 19 3.09 -5.65 13.22
C ILE A 19 2.88 -4.37 12.45
N GLY A 20 3.69 -4.15 11.41
CA GLY A 20 3.58 -2.97 10.56
C GLY A 20 3.83 -3.32 9.10
N TYR A 21 3.22 -2.59 8.18
CA TYR A 21 3.32 -2.87 6.76
C TYR A 21 3.72 -1.67 5.91
N ILE A 22 4.27 -2.00 4.73
CA ILE A 22 4.43 -1.09 3.61
C ILE A 22 3.91 -1.78 2.35
N GLY A 23 3.18 -1.02 1.53
CA GLY A 23 2.68 -1.46 0.22
C GLY A 23 3.66 -1.20 -0.91
N PHE A 24 3.66 -2.11 -1.89
CA PHE A 24 4.48 -2.03 -3.11
C PHE A 24 3.65 -2.50 -4.29
N ASP A 25 3.32 -1.59 -5.20
CA ASP A 25 2.65 -1.94 -6.45
C ASP A 25 3.65 -2.57 -7.43
N PRO A 26 3.32 -3.74 -8.02
CA PRO A 26 4.21 -4.46 -8.94
C PRO A 26 4.18 -3.87 -10.36
N THR A 27 4.45 -2.57 -10.48
CA THR A 27 4.41 -1.82 -11.74
C THR A 27 5.59 -2.12 -12.68
N SER A 28 6.64 -2.78 -12.17
CA SER A 28 7.82 -3.22 -12.92
C SER A 28 8.32 -4.56 -12.36
N ASP A 29 9.13 -5.27 -13.14
CA ASP A 29 9.78 -6.53 -12.71
C ASP A 29 10.96 -6.32 -11.76
N SER A 30 11.30 -5.07 -11.48
CA SER A 30 12.40 -4.69 -10.59
C SER A 30 12.02 -3.45 -9.77
N LEU A 31 12.46 -3.47 -8.53
CA LEU A 31 12.41 -2.30 -7.65
C LEU A 31 13.46 -1.27 -8.11
N HIS A 32 13.11 0.01 -8.02
CA HIS A 32 14.04 1.10 -8.29
C HIS A 32 14.71 1.58 -6.98
N ILE A 33 15.73 2.42 -7.12
CA ILE A 33 16.52 2.89 -5.96
C ILE A 33 15.66 3.57 -4.87
N GLY A 34 14.59 4.27 -5.26
CA GLY A 34 13.65 4.87 -4.31
C GLY A 34 12.92 3.85 -3.44
N SER A 35 12.74 2.62 -3.94
CA SER A 35 12.10 1.53 -3.18
C SER A 35 13.01 0.96 -2.08
N LEU A 36 14.32 1.26 -2.10
CA LEU A 36 15.22 0.81 -1.04
C LEU A 36 14.90 1.47 0.30
N VAL A 37 14.47 2.73 0.29
CA VAL A 37 14.13 3.44 1.54
C VAL A 37 13.03 2.71 2.32
N PRO A 38 11.83 2.44 1.77
CA PRO A 38 10.81 1.67 2.47
C PRO A 38 11.24 0.24 2.80
N ILE A 39 12.07 -0.41 1.98
CA ILE A 39 12.61 -1.74 2.30
C ILE A 39 13.53 -1.69 3.52
N PHE A 40 14.42 -0.69 3.60
CA PHE A 40 15.29 -0.52 4.76
C PHE A 40 14.50 -0.17 6.03
N ILE A 41 13.41 0.58 5.92
CA ILE A 41 12.48 0.80 7.05
C ILE A 41 11.96 -0.55 7.55
N LEU A 42 11.45 -1.41 6.68
CA LEU A 42 11.00 -2.76 7.05
C LEU A 42 12.15 -3.63 7.61
N LYS A 43 13.37 -3.49 7.07
CA LYS A 43 14.54 -4.20 7.58
C LYS A 43 14.91 -3.76 8.99
N HIS A 44 14.93 -2.46 9.26
CA HIS A 44 15.16 -1.93 10.60
C HIS A 44 14.05 -2.35 11.56
N PHE A 45 12.81 -2.35 11.09
CA PHE A 45 11.66 -2.84 11.84
C PHE A 45 11.84 -4.30 12.25
N GLN A 46 12.26 -5.18 11.32
CA GLN A 46 12.56 -6.57 11.60
C GLN A 46 13.73 -6.73 12.57
N ASN A 47 14.82 -5.97 12.38
CA ASN A 47 15.99 -6.01 13.27
C ASN A 47 15.67 -5.55 14.70
N ALA A 48 14.67 -4.69 14.87
CA ALA A 48 14.16 -4.27 16.18
C ALA A 48 13.24 -5.31 16.85
N GLY A 49 13.09 -6.50 16.27
CA GLY A 49 12.25 -7.58 16.82
C GLY A 49 10.77 -7.47 16.45
N LEU A 50 10.40 -6.51 15.59
CA LEU A 50 9.03 -6.29 15.16
C LEU A 50 8.73 -7.05 13.86
N THR A 51 7.45 -7.33 13.58
CA THR A 51 7.07 -8.16 12.42
C THR A 51 6.74 -7.29 11.21
N PRO A 52 7.60 -7.26 10.17
CA PRO A 52 7.31 -6.51 8.95
C PRO A 52 6.37 -7.28 8.02
N VAL A 53 5.39 -6.57 7.48
CA VAL A 53 4.52 -7.07 6.41
C VAL A 53 4.84 -6.33 5.11
N VAL A 54 5.16 -7.07 4.07
CA VAL A 54 5.27 -6.58 2.70
C VAL A 54 3.93 -6.82 2.02
N LEU A 55 3.21 -5.76 1.69
CA LEU A 55 1.97 -5.83 0.93
C LEU A 55 2.28 -5.65 -0.56
N LEU A 56 2.07 -6.69 -1.35
CA LEU A 56 2.05 -6.57 -2.81
C LEU A 56 0.71 -6.03 -3.29
N GLY A 57 0.76 -4.95 -4.06
CA GLY A 57 -0.41 -4.31 -4.64
C GLY A 57 -0.90 -5.01 -5.91
N GLY A 58 -1.28 -6.29 -5.84
CA GLY A 58 -1.80 -7.01 -7.01
C GLY A 58 -3.11 -6.44 -7.52
N ALA A 59 -4.00 -5.96 -6.64
CA ALA A 59 -5.22 -5.25 -7.02
C ALA A 59 -4.94 -3.77 -7.33
N THR A 60 -4.22 -3.06 -6.48
CA THR A 60 -3.89 -1.64 -6.68
C THR A 60 -3.02 -1.41 -7.90
N GLY A 61 -2.09 -2.32 -8.21
CA GLY A 61 -1.29 -2.29 -9.44
C GLY A 61 -2.10 -2.46 -10.73
N MET A 62 -3.31 -3.03 -10.67
CA MET A 62 -4.24 -3.10 -11.80
C MET A 62 -4.96 -1.77 -12.05
N ILE A 63 -4.99 -0.88 -11.06
CA ILE A 63 -5.72 0.38 -11.09
C ILE A 63 -4.75 1.55 -11.33
N GLY A 64 -3.61 1.55 -10.64
CA GLY A 64 -2.59 2.58 -10.72
C GLY A 64 -2.75 3.69 -9.68
N ASP A 65 -1.69 3.92 -8.90
CA ASP A 65 -1.62 4.96 -7.88
C ASP A 65 -1.56 6.36 -8.53
N PRO A 66 -2.50 7.26 -8.22
CA PRO A 66 -2.47 8.63 -8.71
C PRO A 66 -1.44 9.52 -8.02
N SER A 67 -0.87 9.10 -6.89
CA SER A 67 0.02 9.91 -6.06
C SER A 67 1.28 10.33 -6.83
N GLY A 68 1.58 11.62 -6.81
CA GLY A 68 2.79 12.20 -7.44
C GLY A 68 2.79 12.16 -8.97
N LYS A 69 1.65 11.95 -9.65
CA LYS A 69 1.53 11.88 -11.10
C LYS A 69 0.60 12.96 -11.63
N SER A 70 0.90 13.44 -12.84
CA SER A 70 0.06 14.35 -13.63
C SER A 70 -0.91 13.62 -14.55
N ASP A 71 -0.54 12.40 -14.97
CA ASP A 71 -1.27 11.61 -15.96
C ASP A 71 -1.67 10.24 -15.40
N GLU A 72 -2.75 9.67 -15.95
CA GLU A 72 -3.19 8.32 -15.62
C GLU A 72 -2.14 7.28 -16.03
N ARG A 73 -1.94 6.26 -15.19
CA ARG A 73 -1.02 5.16 -15.49
C ARG A 73 -1.63 4.23 -16.53
N ASN A 74 -0.78 3.73 -17.43
CA ASN A 74 -1.17 2.62 -18.30
C ASN A 74 -1.47 1.39 -17.43
N LEU A 75 -2.66 0.83 -17.63
CA LEU A 75 -3.09 -0.37 -16.93
C LEU A 75 -2.26 -1.58 -17.42
N LEU A 76 -1.65 -2.29 -16.49
CA LEU A 76 -0.87 -3.48 -16.80
C LEU A 76 -1.76 -4.71 -16.93
N ASP A 77 -1.42 -5.60 -17.86
CA ASP A 77 -2.05 -6.92 -17.98
C ASP A 77 -1.81 -7.74 -16.69
N LYS A 78 -2.82 -8.49 -16.30
CA LYS A 78 -2.76 -9.40 -15.12
C LYS A 78 -1.59 -10.38 -15.19
N LYS A 79 -1.19 -10.83 -16.39
CA LYS A 79 -0.02 -11.73 -16.56
C LYS A 79 1.28 -11.01 -16.25
N ILE A 80 1.42 -9.76 -16.69
CA ILE A 80 2.58 -8.92 -16.40
C ILE A 80 2.68 -8.65 -14.90
N LEU A 81 1.57 -8.28 -14.26
CA LEU A 81 1.54 -8.05 -12.81
C LEU A 81 1.98 -9.30 -12.03
N LYS A 82 1.45 -10.47 -12.35
CA LYS A 82 1.86 -11.73 -11.72
C LYS A 82 3.33 -12.09 -11.95
N PHE A 83 3.87 -11.75 -13.12
CA PHE A 83 5.29 -11.91 -13.38
C PHE A 83 6.12 -10.97 -12.52
N ASN A 84 5.74 -9.70 -12.46
CA ASN A 84 6.40 -8.69 -11.63
C ASN A 84 6.36 -9.07 -10.13
N GLU A 85 5.21 -9.49 -9.61
CA GLU A 85 5.05 -9.94 -8.22
C GLU A 85 6.08 -11.01 -7.85
N LYS A 86 6.27 -12.02 -8.73
CA LYS A 86 7.28 -13.07 -8.52
C LYS A 86 8.70 -12.52 -8.48
N LYS A 87 9.01 -11.56 -9.34
CA LYS A 87 10.33 -10.92 -9.40
C LYS A 87 10.59 -10.06 -8.16
N LEU A 88 9.60 -9.28 -7.73
CA LEU A 88 9.69 -8.45 -6.52
C LEU A 88 9.87 -9.30 -5.27
N LYS A 89 9.14 -10.41 -5.15
CA LYS A 89 9.31 -11.35 -4.04
C LYS A 89 10.77 -11.80 -3.87
N VAL A 90 11.42 -12.20 -4.96
CA VAL A 90 12.84 -12.61 -4.94
C VAL A 90 13.75 -11.47 -4.49
N GLN A 91 13.40 -10.23 -4.81
CA GLN A 91 14.18 -9.06 -4.38
C GLN A 91 13.97 -8.76 -2.90
N PHE A 92 12.73 -8.83 -2.37
CA PHE A 92 12.47 -8.68 -0.94
C PHE A 92 13.20 -9.73 -0.10
N GLU A 93 13.29 -10.98 -0.56
CA GLU A 93 14.01 -12.06 0.12
C GLU A 93 15.52 -11.82 0.29
N LYS A 94 16.08 -10.83 -0.42
CA LYS A 94 17.49 -10.41 -0.23
C LYS A 94 17.68 -9.50 0.99
N PHE A 95 16.62 -8.82 1.42
CA PHE A 95 16.69 -7.83 2.50
C PHE A 95 16.01 -8.30 3.78
N LEU A 96 14.90 -9.00 3.65
CA LEU A 96 14.04 -9.42 4.75
C LEU A 96 14.10 -10.95 4.93
N ASP A 97 14.00 -11.38 6.17
CA ASP A 97 13.93 -12.81 6.49
C ASP A 97 12.48 -13.28 6.56
N PHE A 98 12.10 -14.10 5.59
CA PHE A 98 10.78 -14.73 5.47
C PHE A 98 10.75 -16.17 5.93
N LYS A 99 11.92 -16.79 6.13
CA LYS A 99 12.06 -18.25 6.18
C LYS A 99 12.56 -18.78 7.51
N SER A 100 13.38 -18.02 8.22
CA SER A 100 13.97 -18.47 9.49
C SER A 100 12.90 -18.72 10.54
N ASN A 101 13.24 -19.60 11.49
CA ASN A 101 12.35 -19.91 12.62
C ASN A 101 12.45 -18.85 13.73
N ILE A 102 12.23 -17.58 13.36
CA ILE A 102 12.17 -16.43 14.27
C ILE A 102 10.73 -15.98 14.44
N SER A 103 10.40 -15.43 15.58
CA SER A 103 9.03 -15.01 15.91
C SER A 103 8.54 -13.82 15.06
N ASN A 104 9.47 -13.01 14.58
CA ASN A 104 9.21 -11.80 13.78
C ASN A 104 9.66 -11.94 12.31
N LYS A 105 9.56 -13.13 11.75
CA LYS A 105 9.80 -13.31 10.30
C LYS A 105 8.88 -12.41 9.48
N ALA A 106 9.39 -11.92 8.37
CA ALA A 106 8.61 -11.09 7.45
C ALA A 106 7.41 -11.88 6.86
N ILE A 107 6.32 -11.18 6.62
CA ILE A 107 5.12 -11.75 6.02
C ILE A 107 4.92 -11.07 4.66
N LEU A 108 4.66 -11.85 3.62
CA LEU A 108 4.30 -11.36 2.30
C LEU A 108 2.82 -11.63 2.06
N VAL A 109 2.07 -10.60 1.74
CA VAL A 109 0.65 -10.67 1.39
C VAL A 109 0.38 -9.95 0.07
N ASN A 110 -0.76 -10.27 -0.56
CA ASN A 110 -1.17 -9.63 -1.81
C ASN A 110 -2.61 -9.16 -1.68
N ASN A 111 -2.86 -7.87 -1.90
CA ASN A 111 -4.22 -7.32 -1.77
C ASN A 111 -5.21 -7.86 -2.82
N TYR A 112 -4.73 -8.47 -3.89
CA TYR A 112 -5.59 -9.20 -4.82
C TYR A 112 -6.35 -10.35 -4.15
N ASP A 113 -5.79 -10.98 -3.12
CA ASP A 113 -6.38 -12.16 -2.45
C ASP A 113 -7.68 -11.83 -1.72
N TRP A 114 -7.85 -10.60 -1.27
CA TRP A 114 -9.11 -10.15 -0.63
C TRP A 114 -9.93 -9.24 -1.54
N MET A 115 -9.30 -8.34 -2.32
CA MET A 115 -10.05 -7.42 -3.18
C MET A 115 -10.80 -8.13 -4.30
N SER A 116 -10.25 -9.22 -4.85
CA SER A 116 -10.90 -9.99 -5.92
C SER A 116 -12.18 -10.73 -5.49
N LYS A 117 -12.45 -10.79 -4.19
CA LYS A 117 -13.63 -11.45 -3.63
C LYS A 117 -14.86 -10.52 -3.55
N PHE A 118 -14.63 -9.21 -3.64
CA PHE A 118 -15.73 -8.25 -3.63
C PHE A 118 -16.42 -8.17 -5.00
N SER A 119 -17.75 -8.21 -4.98
CA SER A 119 -18.52 -7.64 -6.07
C SER A 119 -18.48 -6.11 -5.98
N ILE A 120 -18.75 -5.42 -7.09
CA ILE A 120 -18.85 -3.95 -7.07
C ILE A 120 -19.94 -3.46 -6.12
N ILE A 121 -21.01 -4.23 -6.00
CA ILE A 121 -22.14 -3.92 -5.10
C ILE A 121 -21.71 -4.02 -3.65
N ASP A 122 -21.05 -5.13 -3.27
CA ASP A 122 -20.58 -5.34 -1.91
C ASP A 122 -19.52 -4.32 -1.52
N PHE A 123 -18.58 -4.02 -2.40
CA PHE A 123 -17.57 -3.00 -2.18
C PHE A 123 -18.18 -1.61 -1.96
N SER A 124 -19.14 -1.22 -2.80
CA SER A 124 -19.82 0.07 -2.69
C SER A 124 -20.66 0.17 -1.42
N ARG A 125 -21.39 -0.92 -1.06
CA ARG A 125 -22.24 -0.96 0.13
C ARG A 125 -21.44 -1.02 1.43
N ASP A 126 -20.41 -1.86 1.49
CA ASP A 126 -19.76 -2.20 2.77
C ASP A 126 -18.52 -1.34 3.04
N ILE A 127 -17.90 -0.79 2.00
CA ILE A 127 -16.72 0.05 2.11
C ILE A 127 -17.04 1.49 1.69
N GLY A 128 -17.58 1.67 0.49
CA GLY A 128 -17.83 2.99 -0.10
C GLY A 128 -18.69 3.90 0.77
N LYS A 129 -19.69 3.35 1.46
CA LYS A 129 -20.59 4.13 2.35
C LYS A 129 -19.89 4.81 3.53
N HIS A 130 -18.70 4.37 3.92
CA HIS A 130 -17.98 4.90 5.07
C HIS A 130 -17.09 6.09 4.75
N ILE A 131 -16.89 6.39 3.47
CA ILE A 131 -16.03 7.48 3.00
C ILE A 131 -16.85 8.40 2.09
N THR A 132 -16.90 9.69 2.42
CA THR A 132 -17.65 10.65 1.60
C THR A 132 -16.83 11.07 0.39
N VAL A 133 -17.52 11.33 -0.74
CA VAL A 133 -16.88 11.88 -1.94
C VAL A 133 -16.16 13.20 -1.64
N ASN A 134 -16.74 14.04 -0.80
CA ASN A 134 -16.12 15.33 -0.41
C ASN A 134 -14.78 15.10 0.30
N TYR A 135 -14.68 14.12 1.17
CA TYR A 135 -13.40 13.75 1.82
C TYR A 135 -12.37 13.28 0.79
N MET A 136 -12.77 12.41 -0.13
CA MET A 136 -11.90 11.91 -1.19
C MET A 136 -11.41 13.05 -2.11
N MET A 137 -12.31 13.96 -2.49
CA MET A 137 -12.00 15.13 -3.32
C MET A 137 -11.07 16.13 -2.62
N ALA A 138 -11.07 16.17 -1.29
CA ALA A 138 -10.23 17.08 -0.52
C ALA A 138 -8.75 16.67 -0.46
N LYS A 139 -8.42 15.41 -0.80
CA LYS A 139 -7.04 14.92 -0.79
C LYS A 139 -6.18 15.61 -1.86
N GLU A 140 -4.93 15.92 -1.52
CA GLU A 140 -4.01 16.67 -2.40
C GLU A 140 -3.73 15.94 -3.72
N SER A 141 -3.59 14.62 -3.68
CA SER A 141 -3.39 13.78 -4.87
C SER A 141 -4.57 13.93 -5.85
N VAL A 142 -5.80 13.95 -5.33
CA VAL A 142 -7.01 14.13 -6.13
C VAL A 142 -7.11 15.56 -6.64
N LYS A 143 -6.92 16.57 -5.78
CA LYS A 143 -6.96 17.99 -6.19
C LYS A 143 -6.02 18.29 -7.35
N LYS A 144 -4.79 17.77 -7.30
CA LYS A 144 -3.80 17.95 -8.38
C LYS A 144 -4.26 17.32 -9.70
N ARG A 145 -4.98 16.20 -9.66
CA ARG A 145 -5.46 15.49 -10.84
C ARG A 145 -6.72 16.09 -11.46
N ILE A 146 -7.57 16.76 -10.68
CA ILE A 146 -8.79 17.40 -11.16
C ILE A 146 -8.65 18.91 -11.37
N SER A 147 -7.48 19.49 -11.06
CA SER A 147 -7.21 20.90 -11.33
C SER A 147 -7.27 21.18 -12.84
N LYS A 148 -7.66 22.43 -13.20
CA LYS A 148 -7.81 22.85 -14.60
C LYS A 148 -6.52 22.81 -15.43
N ASP A 149 -5.37 22.64 -14.78
CA ASP A 149 -4.05 22.59 -15.41
C ASP A 149 -3.67 21.21 -15.97
N THR A 150 -4.52 20.19 -15.75
CA THR A 150 -4.30 18.85 -16.29
C THR A 150 -5.08 18.65 -17.59
N THR A 151 -4.42 18.13 -18.62
CA THR A 151 -5.01 17.89 -19.94
C THR A 151 -6.05 16.75 -19.94
N GLN A 152 -5.98 15.88 -18.92
CA GLN A 152 -6.88 14.75 -18.73
C GLN A 152 -7.44 14.75 -17.30
N GLY A 153 -8.76 14.57 -17.18
CA GLY A 153 -9.42 14.39 -15.88
C GLY A 153 -8.98 13.09 -15.20
N MET A 154 -9.37 12.93 -13.92
CA MET A 154 -9.18 11.70 -13.18
C MET A 154 -10.25 10.68 -13.55
N SER A 155 -9.87 9.46 -13.90
CA SER A 155 -10.83 8.38 -14.15
C SER A 155 -11.46 7.87 -12.84
N PHE A 156 -12.64 7.24 -12.95
CA PHE A 156 -13.26 6.58 -11.79
C PHE A 156 -12.35 5.48 -11.23
N THR A 157 -11.65 4.75 -12.09
CA THR A 157 -10.69 3.71 -11.70
C THR A 157 -9.60 4.28 -10.81
N GLU A 158 -8.94 5.34 -11.27
CA GLU A 158 -7.90 6.06 -10.51
C GLU A 158 -8.44 6.63 -9.18
N PHE A 159 -9.66 7.18 -9.21
CA PHE A 159 -10.31 7.75 -8.03
C PHE A 159 -10.58 6.69 -6.94
N THR A 160 -10.89 5.45 -7.34
CA THR A 160 -11.17 4.35 -6.39
C THR A 160 -9.92 3.80 -5.70
N TYR A 161 -8.71 4.10 -6.20
CA TYR A 161 -7.45 3.60 -5.63
C TYR A 161 -7.35 3.85 -4.12
N GLN A 162 -7.67 5.06 -3.68
CA GLN A 162 -7.61 5.43 -2.27
C GLN A 162 -8.55 4.61 -1.36
N LEU A 163 -9.69 4.14 -1.89
CA LEU A 163 -10.61 3.28 -1.14
C LEU A 163 -10.01 1.88 -0.95
N ILE A 164 -9.38 1.37 -2.00
CA ILE A 164 -8.75 0.04 -1.98
C ILE A 164 -7.58 0.04 -1.03
N GLN A 165 -6.71 1.04 -1.09
CA GLN A 165 -5.57 1.17 -0.17
C GLN A 165 -6.03 1.36 1.29
N GLY A 166 -7.07 2.16 1.52
CA GLY A 166 -7.64 2.31 2.87
C GLY A 166 -8.24 1.00 3.40
N TYR A 167 -8.88 0.21 2.54
CA TYR A 167 -9.39 -1.10 2.93
C TYR A 167 -8.28 -2.11 3.23
N ASP A 168 -7.14 -2.05 2.54
CA ASP A 168 -5.99 -2.90 2.82
C ASP A 168 -5.55 -2.78 4.29
N PHE A 169 -5.49 -1.56 4.82
CA PHE A 169 -5.14 -1.35 6.22
C PHE A 169 -6.19 -1.96 7.17
N LEU A 170 -7.49 -1.73 6.90
CA LEU A 170 -8.56 -2.33 7.68
C LEU A 170 -8.52 -3.86 7.65
N HIS A 171 -8.24 -4.44 6.48
CA HIS A 171 -8.11 -5.89 6.32
C HIS A 171 -6.95 -6.44 7.14
N LEU A 172 -5.75 -5.84 7.01
CA LEU A 172 -4.57 -6.26 7.76
C LEU A 172 -4.75 -6.10 9.27
N TYR A 173 -5.48 -5.06 9.70
CA TYR A 173 -5.84 -4.91 11.10
C TYR A 173 -6.72 -6.06 11.59
N LYS A 174 -7.77 -6.39 10.85
CA LYS A 174 -8.72 -7.45 11.24
C LYS A 174 -8.10 -8.84 11.24
N GLU A 175 -7.28 -9.16 10.22
CA GLU A 175 -6.76 -10.51 10.02
C GLU A 175 -5.48 -10.81 10.80
N MET A 176 -4.66 -9.81 11.10
CA MET A 176 -3.37 -10.02 11.76
C MET A 176 -3.03 -8.98 12.83
N ASN A 177 -3.99 -8.15 13.22
CA ASN A 177 -3.79 -7.06 14.19
C ASN A 177 -2.64 -6.10 13.80
N CYS A 178 -2.49 -5.85 12.50
CA CYS A 178 -1.54 -4.89 11.98
C CYS A 178 -2.07 -3.47 12.22
N MET A 179 -1.46 -2.73 13.14
CA MET A 179 -1.91 -1.39 13.53
C MET A 179 -0.98 -0.28 13.06
N LEU A 180 0.04 -0.60 12.27
CA LEU A 180 0.99 0.38 11.76
C LEU A 180 1.09 0.29 10.25
N GLN A 181 0.76 1.39 9.57
CA GLN A 181 1.06 1.62 8.16
C GLN A 181 2.23 2.60 8.06
N MET A 182 3.19 2.28 7.19
CA MET A 182 4.33 3.14 6.90
C MET A 182 4.42 3.38 5.39
N GLY A 183 4.93 4.53 4.98
CA GLY A 183 5.04 4.87 3.56
C GLY A 183 5.91 6.10 3.32
N GLY A 184 6.12 6.46 2.06
CA GLY A 184 6.71 7.73 1.68
C GLY A 184 5.78 8.92 1.98
N SER A 185 6.34 10.13 2.06
CA SER A 185 5.55 11.35 2.30
C SER A 185 4.48 11.60 1.23
N ASP A 186 4.69 11.10 0.01
CA ASP A 186 3.74 11.12 -1.09
C ASP A 186 2.48 10.27 -0.81
N GLN A 187 2.60 9.28 0.08
CA GLN A 187 1.51 8.39 0.49
C GLN A 187 0.69 8.92 1.67
N TRP A 188 1.12 10.01 2.31
CA TRP A 188 0.45 10.54 3.50
C TRP A 188 -1.05 10.79 3.30
N GLY A 189 -1.44 11.23 2.11
CA GLY A 189 -2.84 11.43 1.75
C GLY A 189 -3.66 10.15 1.61
N ASN A 190 -3.01 9.00 1.44
CA ASN A 190 -3.65 7.68 1.30
C ASN A 190 -3.56 6.85 2.59
N ILE A 191 -2.68 7.23 3.51
CA ILE A 191 -2.58 6.71 4.86
C ILE A 191 -3.61 7.40 5.76
#